data_9ff83e416d7253bf5f85de97329b29d6
#
_entry.id   9ff83e416d7253bf5f85de97329b29d6
#
_cell.length_a   1.000
_cell.length_b   1.000
_cell.length_c   1.000
_cell.angle_alpha   90.00
_cell.angle_beta   90.00
_cell.angle_gamma   90.00
#
_symmetry.space_group_name_H-M   'P 1'
#
loop_
_entity.id
_entity.type
_entity.pdbx_description
1 polymer ?
#
loop_
_entity_poly.entity_id
_entity_poly.type
_entity_poly.pdbx_seq_one_letter_code
_entity_poly.pdbx_strand_id
1 'polypeptide(L)'
;MFQPLLDAFIESASIKKKLPLNLPPPLKIAVANWFNGPKEFKASVLYFILKQRYKITLHQNPNEPSDLVFGNPLEQARKILSYQNTKRVFYTGENEAPNFNLFDYAIGFDELDFNDRYLRMPLYYTYLHYKAEIVNDTTSPYKLKADSLYTLKKPSHKFKENHPHLCALINNESDPLKRGFASFVASNANAPVRNAFYEALNSIEPVAGGGSVKNTLGYNVKNKNEFLSQYKFNLCFENSQGYGYVTEKILDAYFSHTIPIYWGSPSVAKDFNPKSFVNVHDFNNFDEAIDYIKYLHTHKNAYLDMLYENPLNTIDGKAGFYQDLSFEKILDFFKTILENDTIYHCDARSYGALHRDLNEPLVSVDDLREELALLKTDYKNLKSDYERLLQNASPLLSLSLRISRRIYQKSLPLLCAIRRWVKK
;
A
#
# COMPACT_ATOMS: atom_id res chain seq x y z
N MET A 1 -16.58 4.25 14.06
CA MET A 1 -15.21 3.75 13.92
C MET A 1 -14.36 4.53 12.89
N PHE A 2 -14.73 4.77 11.65
CA PHE A 2 -13.85 5.45 10.68
C PHE A 2 -14.02 6.99 10.60
N GLN A 3 -15.11 7.57 11.15
CA GLN A 3 -15.31 9.02 11.09
C GLN A 3 -14.13 9.82 11.69
N PRO A 4 -13.57 9.44 12.86
CA PRO A 4 -12.42 10.16 13.41
C PRO A 4 -11.19 10.17 12.49
N LEU A 5 -10.97 9.09 11.71
CA LEU A 5 -9.88 9.03 10.72
C LEU A 5 -10.08 10.04 9.59
N LEU A 6 -11.31 10.16 9.08
CA LEU A 6 -11.64 11.14 8.05
C LEU A 6 -11.56 12.57 8.57
N ASP A 7 -12.06 12.82 9.77
CA ASP A 7 -12.04 14.13 10.40
C ASP A 7 -10.59 14.61 10.59
N ALA A 8 -9.72 13.76 11.15
CA ALA A 8 -8.29 14.05 11.30
C ALA A 8 -7.59 14.28 9.95
N PHE A 9 -7.91 13.47 8.92
CA PHE A 9 -7.36 13.66 7.59
C PHE A 9 -7.80 15.00 6.99
N ILE A 10 -9.08 15.35 7.08
CA ILE A 10 -9.62 16.60 6.54
C ILE A 10 -9.07 17.81 7.30
N GLU A 11 -8.93 17.71 8.63
CA GLU A 11 -8.27 18.76 9.42
C GLU A 11 -6.82 18.96 8.96
N SER A 12 -6.08 17.86 8.72
CA SER A 12 -4.71 17.91 8.18
C SER A 12 -4.61 18.52 6.79
N ALA A 13 -5.66 18.38 5.97
CA ALA A 13 -5.74 18.93 4.63
C ALA A 13 -6.10 20.43 4.60
N SER A 14 -6.47 21.02 5.73
CA SER A 14 -6.84 22.43 5.83
C SER A 14 -5.62 23.34 5.71
N ILE A 15 -5.50 24.11 4.61
CA ILE A 15 -4.43 25.08 4.41
C ILE A 15 -4.89 26.42 4.94
N LYS A 16 -4.28 26.88 6.04
CA LYS A 16 -4.61 28.17 6.69
C LYS A 16 -3.99 29.37 6.00
N LYS A 17 -2.83 29.20 5.38
CA LYS A 17 -2.15 30.27 4.67
C LYS A 17 -2.72 30.44 3.27
N LYS A 18 -3.26 31.62 2.96
CA LYS A 18 -3.62 31.97 1.58
C LYS A 18 -2.40 31.86 0.68
N LEU A 19 -2.58 31.29 -0.51
CA LEU A 19 -1.55 31.33 -1.55
C LEU A 19 -1.10 32.77 -1.79
N PRO A 20 0.22 33.04 -1.97
CA PRO A 20 0.69 34.35 -2.37
C PRO A 20 0.02 34.73 -3.70
N LEU A 21 -0.31 36.00 -3.85
CA LEU A 21 -0.94 36.57 -5.08
C LEU A 21 -0.10 36.31 -6.34
N ASN A 22 1.23 36.20 -6.18
CA ASN A 22 2.16 35.84 -7.25
C ASN A 22 2.46 34.35 -7.14
N LEU A 23 1.87 33.54 -8.03
CA LEU A 23 2.20 32.13 -8.15
C LEU A 23 3.69 31.98 -8.51
N PRO A 24 4.42 31.08 -7.83
CA PRO A 24 5.78 30.75 -8.22
C PRO A 24 5.80 30.18 -9.66
N PRO A 25 6.96 30.20 -10.33
CA PRO A 25 7.07 29.59 -11.65
C PRO A 25 6.59 28.14 -11.61
N PRO A 26 6.14 27.55 -12.74
CA PRO A 26 5.67 26.18 -12.78
C PRO A 26 6.73 25.22 -12.25
N LEU A 27 6.36 24.40 -11.27
CA LEU A 27 7.20 23.34 -10.73
C LEU A 27 7.28 22.20 -11.74
N LYS A 28 8.48 21.89 -12.20
CA LYS A 28 8.75 20.82 -13.16
C LYS A 28 9.14 19.55 -12.41
N ILE A 29 8.29 18.55 -12.49
CA ILE A 29 8.49 17.27 -11.81
C ILE A 29 8.68 16.16 -12.83
N ALA A 30 9.81 15.48 -12.76
CA ALA A 30 10.00 14.20 -13.43
C ALA A 30 9.50 13.05 -12.56
N VAL A 31 9.01 11.99 -13.20
CA VAL A 31 8.54 10.77 -12.56
C VAL A 31 9.30 9.60 -13.19
N ALA A 32 10.36 9.13 -12.53
CA ALA A 32 11.29 8.17 -13.12
C ALA A 32 10.70 6.76 -13.23
N ASN A 33 10.23 6.21 -12.12
CA ASN A 33 9.71 4.85 -12.03
C ASN A 33 8.53 4.75 -11.06
N TRP A 34 7.57 5.65 -11.20
CA TRP A 34 6.29 5.55 -10.51
C TRP A 34 5.39 4.55 -11.22
N PHE A 35 4.67 3.74 -10.47
CA PHE A 35 3.71 2.80 -11.03
C PHE A 35 2.78 3.50 -12.03
N ASN A 36 2.71 3.01 -13.28
CA ASN A 36 2.01 3.66 -14.40
C ASN A 36 2.39 5.14 -14.68
N GLY A 37 3.53 5.61 -14.16
CA GLY A 37 4.14 6.89 -14.50
C GLY A 37 3.37 8.14 -14.11
N PRO A 38 3.47 9.25 -14.90
CA PRO A 38 2.89 10.54 -14.56
C PRO A 38 1.37 10.53 -14.36
N LYS A 39 0.65 9.60 -15.00
CA LYS A 39 -0.81 9.48 -14.85
C LYS A 39 -1.20 9.09 -13.44
N GLU A 40 -0.52 8.09 -12.89
CA GLU A 40 -0.76 7.63 -11.51
C GLU A 40 -0.23 8.63 -10.49
N PHE A 41 0.90 9.28 -10.77
CA PHE A 41 1.39 10.35 -9.91
C PHE A 41 0.34 11.47 -9.77
N LYS A 42 -0.38 11.84 -10.84
CA LYS A 42 -1.49 12.82 -10.78
C LYS A 42 -2.64 12.40 -9.86
N ALA A 43 -2.83 11.11 -9.67
CA ALA A 43 -3.85 10.57 -8.76
C ALA A 43 -3.35 10.49 -7.30
N SER A 44 -2.06 10.70 -7.04
CA SER A 44 -1.48 10.58 -5.71
C SER A 44 -1.81 11.76 -4.79
N VAL A 45 -1.82 11.50 -3.49
CA VAL A 45 -1.94 12.54 -2.46
C VAL A 45 -0.82 13.58 -2.57
N LEU A 46 0.40 13.18 -2.96
CA LEU A 46 1.54 14.08 -3.11
C LEU A 46 1.30 15.11 -4.21
N TYR A 47 0.86 14.67 -5.39
CA TYR A 47 0.50 15.61 -6.46
C TYR A 47 -0.60 16.55 -6.01
N PHE A 48 -1.60 16.02 -5.31
CA PHE A 48 -2.70 16.80 -4.81
C PHE A 48 -2.23 17.89 -3.81
N ILE A 49 -1.35 17.54 -2.87
CA ILE A 49 -0.79 18.49 -1.91
C ILE A 49 0.02 19.56 -2.63
N LEU A 50 0.93 19.16 -3.52
CA LEU A 50 1.80 20.08 -4.26
C LEU A 50 1.01 21.08 -5.11
N LYS A 51 -0.06 20.65 -5.77
CA LYS A 51 -0.89 21.54 -6.59
C LYS A 51 -1.64 22.62 -5.78
N GLN A 52 -1.70 22.50 -4.46
CA GLN A 52 -2.26 23.57 -3.62
C GLN A 52 -1.37 24.82 -3.60
N ARG A 53 -0.09 24.67 -3.88
CA ARG A 53 0.90 25.79 -3.85
C ARG A 53 1.58 26.03 -5.19
N TYR A 54 1.67 25.04 -6.07
CA TYR A 54 2.43 25.10 -7.31
C TYR A 54 1.58 24.77 -8.54
N LYS A 55 1.85 25.46 -9.65
CA LYS A 55 1.44 24.98 -10.98
C LYS A 55 2.44 23.91 -11.40
N ILE A 56 1.98 22.69 -11.69
CA ILE A 56 2.85 21.53 -11.91
C ILE A 56 2.86 21.13 -13.38
N THR A 57 4.05 20.87 -13.92
CA THR A 57 4.28 20.16 -15.18
C THR A 57 4.93 18.82 -14.90
N LEU A 58 4.47 17.75 -15.55
CA LEU A 58 4.96 16.38 -15.35
C LEU A 58 5.54 15.81 -16.63
N HIS A 59 6.68 15.11 -16.51
CA HIS A 59 7.30 14.37 -17.61
C HIS A 59 8.09 13.15 -17.11
N GLN A 60 8.66 12.37 -18.05
CA GLN A 60 9.52 11.21 -17.77
C GLN A 60 10.85 11.26 -18.54
N ASN A 61 11.15 12.39 -19.16
CA ASN A 61 12.36 12.53 -19.97
C ASN A 61 13.54 13.03 -19.10
N PRO A 62 14.62 12.24 -18.92
CA PRO A 62 15.78 12.65 -18.12
C PRO A 62 16.58 13.79 -18.74
N ASN A 63 16.44 14.05 -20.05
CA ASN A 63 17.09 15.16 -20.74
C ASN A 63 16.33 16.49 -20.62
N GLU A 64 15.12 16.47 -20.06
CA GLU A 64 14.33 17.65 -19.82
C GLU A 64 14.60 18.21 -18.40
N PRO A 65 14.90 19.51 -18.26
CA PRO A 65 15.17 20.11 -16.95
C PRO A 65 14.00 19.91 -15.99
N SER A 66 14.30 19.43 -14.78
CA SER A 66 13.34 19.20 -13.71
C SER A 66 13.84 19.81 -12.42
N ASP A 67 12.92 20.32 -11.62
CA ASP A 67 13.20 20.78 -10.25
C ASP A 67 13.33 19.61 -9.29
N LEU A 68 12.50 18.59 -9.49
CA LEU A 68 12.47 17.37 -8.70
C LEU A 68 12.25 16.14 -9.60
N VAL A 69 12.76 15.00 -9.17
CA VAL A 69 12.39 13.69 -9.73
C VAL A 69 11.95 12.74 -8.63
N PHE A 70 10.76 12.18 -8.78
CA PHE A 70 10.27 11.13 -7.90
C PHE A 70 10.59 9.75 -8.43
N GLY A 71 10.95 8.84 -7.54
CA GLY A 71 11.20 7.46 -7.88
C GLY A 71 11.30 6.57 -6.66
N ASN A 72 11.36 5.26 -6.92
CA ASN A 72 11.68 4.22 -5.95
C ASN A 72 12.75 3.30 -6.53
N PRO A 73 13.47 2.53 -5.71
CA PRO A 73 14.52 1.64 -6.20
C PRO A 73 14.03 0.26 -6.68
N LEU A 74 12.77 -0.13 -6.44
CA LEU A 74 12.30 -1.49 -6.67
C LEU A 74 12.17 -1.86 -8.14
N GLU A 75 11.63 -0.96 -8.97
CA GLU A 75 11.41 -1.24 -10.38
C GLU A 75 12.23 -0.28 -11.24
N GLN A 76 13.10 -0.84 -12.07
CA GLN A 76 13.90 -0.06 -13.02
C GLN A 76 14.71 1.08 -12.34
N ALA A 77 15.39 0.76 -11.24
CA ALA A 77 16.23 1.69 -10.47
C ALA A 77 17.20 2.50 -11.36
N ARG A 78 17.61 1.95 -12.51
CA ARG A 78 18.40 2.66 -13.54
C ARG A 78 17.74 3.95 -14.03
N LYS A 79 16.42 4.02 -14.05
CA LYS A 79 15.73 5.24 -14.50
C LYS A 79 16.02 6.43 -13.59
N ILE A 80 16.13 6.22 -12.28
CA ILE A 80 16.48 7.33 -11.37
C ILE A 80 17.91 7.81 -11.57
N LEU A 81 18.84 6.92 -11.91
CA LEU A 81 20.26 7.26 -12.15
C LEU A 81 20.47 8.14 -13.40
N SER A 82 19.53 8.14 -14.34
CA SER A 82 19.62 9.03 -15.51
C SER A 82 19.37 10.51 -15.20
N TYR A 83 18.81 10.84 -14.03
CA TYR A 83 18.55 12.22 -13.58
C TYR A 83 19.71 12.74 -12.72
N GLN A 84 20.87 12.98 -13.32
CA GLN A 84 22.12 13.28 -12.61
C GLN A 84 22.15 14.66 -11.92
N ASN A 85 21.52 15.67 -12.53
CA ASN A 85 21.54 17.06 -12.06
C ASN A 85 20.20 17.50 -11.48
N THR A 86 19.40 16.56 -10.99
CA THR A 86 18.07 16.81 -10.44
C THR A 86 17.98 16.24 -9.04
N LYS A 87 17.35 16.95 -8.13
CA LYS A 87 17.08 16.48 -6.77
C LYS A 87 16.14 15.28 -6.83
N ARG A 88 16.59 14.14 -6.30
CA ARG A 88 15.86 12.87 -6.30
C ARG A 88 15.12 12.71 -5.00
N VAL A 89 13.82 12.50 -5.09
CA VAL A 89 12.92 12.29 -3.95
C VAL A 89 12.43 10.83 -3.97
N PHE A 90 12.83 10.09 -2.94
CA PHE A 90 12.35 8.72 -2.74
C PHE A 90 10.90 8.72 -2.27
N TYR A 91 10.10 7.81 -2.81
CA TYR A 91 8.78 7.43 -2.30
C TYR A 91 8.46 6.01 -2.73
N THR A 92 7.96 5.19 -1.81
CA THR A 92 7.56 3.82 -2.09
C THR A 92 6.23 3.46 -1.45
N GLY A 93 5.51 2.52 -2.06
CA GLY A 93 4.33 1.85 -1.49
C GLY A 93 4.66 0.48 -0.89
N GLU A 94 5.91 0.03 -0.99
CA GLU A 94 6.38 -1.26 -0.54
C GLU A 94 7.25 -1.13 0.72
N ASN A 95 7.48 -2.26 1.43
CA ASN A 95 8.27 -2.28 2.65
C ASN A 95 9.77 -2.13 2.37
N GLU A 96 10.18 -0.90 2.09
CA GLU A 96 11.52 -0.54 1.69
C GLU A 96 11.98 0.76 2.32
N ALA A 97 13.17 0.76 2.90
CA ALA A 97 13.79 1.93 3.49
C ALA A 97 14.45 2.83 2.43
N PRO A 98 14.48 4.16 2.63
CA PRO A 98 15.11 5.09 1.69
C PRO A 98 16.63 4.89 1.60
N ASN A 99 17.15 4.83 0.38
CA ASN A 99 18.59 4.79 0.10
C ASN A 99 19.12 6.20 -0.18
N PHE A 100 19.66 6.88 0.82
CA PHE A 100 20.20 8.22 0.70
C PHE A 100 21.52 8.36 -0.07
N ASN A 101 22.09 7.27 -0.57
CA ASN A 101 23.13 7.34 -1.60
C ASN A 101 22.54 7.61 -2.98
N LEU A 102 21.32 7.15 -3.25
CA LEU A 102 20.63 7.32 -4.53
C LEU A 102 19.68 8.51 -4.53
N PHE A 103 19.16 8.91 -3.37
CA PHE A 103 18.16 9.95 -3.23
C PHE A 103 18.65 11.08 -2.34
N ASP A 104 18.32 12.30 -2.69
CA ASP A 104 18.64 13.50 -1.90
C ASP A 104 17.70 13.63 -0.72
N TYR A 105 16.43 13.35 -0.94
CA TYR A 105 15.35 13.47 0.01
C TYR A 105 14.46 12.23 -0.05
N ALA A 106 13.73 11.99 1.03
CA ALA A 106 12.78 10.88 1.07
C ALA A 106 11.49 11.24 1.79
N ILE A 107 10.39 10.70 1.26
CA ILE A 107 9.11 10.60 1.94
C ILE A 107 8.87 9.11 2.15
N GLY A 108 8.86 8.66 3.38
CA GLY A 108 8.74 7.25 3.74
C GLY A 108 7.90 7.05 4.99
N PHE A 109 7.72 5.80 5.37
CA PHE A 109 6.94 5.44 6.55
C PHE A 109 7.82 5.07 7.75
N ASP A 110 9.12 4.85 7.52
CA ASP A 110 10.07 4.45 8.58
C ASP A 110 10.14 5.49 9.69
N GLU A 111 10.45 5.02 10.89
CA GLU A 111 10.70 5.87 12.05
C GLU A 111 12.15 6.40 12.02
N LEU A 112 12.47 7.13 10.95
CA LEU A 112 13.77 7.76 10.77
C LEU A 112 13.72 9.22 11.17
N ASP A 113 14.81 9.69 11.76
CA ASP A 113 15.12 11.11 11.86
C ASP A 113 16.36 11.41 10.99
N PHE A 114 16.17 12.16 9.92
CA PHE A 114 17.23 12.61 9.03
C PHE A 114 17.07 14.09 8.69
N ASN A 115 16.70 14.85 9.69
CA ASN A 115 16.49 16.29 9.64
C ASN A 115 15.58 16.71 8.46
N ASP A 116 16.03 17.71 7.68
CA ASP A 116 15.33 18.28 6.53
C ASP A 116 15.33 17.39 5.27
N ARG A 117 16.00 16.23 5.31
CA ARG A 117 16.08 15.31 4.17
C ARG A 117 15.06 14.17 4.22
N TYR A 118 14.36 14.00 5.33
CA TYR A 118 13.36 12.95 5.51
C TYR A 118 12.05 13.48 6.06
N LEU A 119 10.95 13.09 5.44
CA LEU A 119 9.60 13.30 5.96
C LEU A 119 8.91 11.96 6.17
N ARG A 120 8.56 11.64 7.41
CA ARG A 120 7.71 10.49 7.67
C ARG A 120 6.28 10.77 7.22
N MET A 121 5.78 9.98 6.28
CA MET A 121 4.39 9.96 5.85
C MET A 121 3.94 8.50 5.72
N PRO A 122 3.24 7.96 6.72
CA PRO A 122 2.79 6.57 6.74
C PRO A 122 1.91 6.24 5.54
N LEU A 123 2.01 5.02 5.02
CA LEU A 123 1.25 4.62 3.84
C LEU A 123 -0.27 4.68 4.06
N TYR A 124 -0.74 4.37 5.27
CA TYR A 124 -2.17 4.51 5.58
C TYR A 124 -2.68 5.94 5.34
N TYR A 125 -1.85 6.98 5.58
CA TYR A 125 -2.23 8.37 5.32
C TYR A 125 -2.50 8.62 3.83
N THR A 126 -1.69 8.05 2.95
CA THR A 126 -1.92 8.08 1.50
C THR A 126 -3.25 7.43 1.13
N TYR A 127 -3.59 6.32 1.77
CA TYR A 127 -4.86 5.64 1.51
C TYR A 127 -6.08 6.37 2.07
N LEU A 128 -5.94 7.18 3.10
CA LEU A 128 -7.04 8.03 3.59
C LEU A 128 -7.54 9.01 2.52
N HIS A 129 -6.66 9.51 1.67
CA HIS A 129 -7.04 10.32 0.52
C HIS A 129 -8.07 9.61 -0.37
N TYR A 130 -7.80 8.37 -0.76
CA TYR A 130 -8.72 7.58 -1.59
C TYR A 130 -10.02 7.22 -0.85
N LYS A 131 -9.93 6.94 0.45
CA LYS A 131 -11.13 6.67 1.26
C LYS A 131 -12.01 7.91 1.37
N ALA A 132 -11.43 9.09 1.54
CA ALA A 132 -12.17 10.36 1.56
C ALA A 132 -12.89 10.63 0.24
N GLU A 133 -12.29 10.31 -0.92
CA GLU A 133 -12.93 10.42 -2.23
C GLU A 133 -14.17 9.54 -2.34
N ILE A 134 -14.04 8.27 -1.96
CA ILE A 134 -15.15 7.30 -2.04
C ILE A 134 -16.35 7.78 -1.19
N VAL A 135 -16.08 8.19 0.04
CA VAL A 135 -17.13 8.58 0.99
C VAL A 135 -17.84 9.87 0.55
N ASN A 136 -17.11 10.84 0.02
CA ASN A 136 -17.66 12.15 -0.27
C ASN A 136 -18.32 12.31 -1.64
N ASP A 137 -18.18 11.29 -2.51
CA ASP A 137 -18.77 11.35 -3.87
C ASP A 137 -18.42 12.63 -4.63
N THR A 138 -17.21 13.13 -4.43
CA THR A 138 -16.72 14.36 -5.05
C THR A 138 -15.57 14.04 -6.01
N THR A 139 -15.46 14.78 -7.07
CA THR A 139 -14.32 14.73 -8.00
C THR A 139 -13.07 15.40 -7.40
N SER A 140 -13.22 16.09 -6.28
CA SER A 140 -12.14 16.72 -5.53
C SER A 140 -12.44 16.61 -4.03
N PRO A 141 -11.80 15.70 -3.30
CA PRO A 141 -12.02 15.47 -1.88
C PRO A 141 -11.80 16.71 -1.02
N TYR A 142 -11.07 17.68 -1.53
CA TYR A 142 -10.62 18.85 -0.78
C TYR A 142 -11.42 20.12 -1.02
N LYS A 143 -12.48 20.05 -1.80
CA LYS A 143 -13.53 21.07 -1.78
C LYS A 143 -14.47 20.88 -0.59
N LEU A 144 -14.11 19.98 0.32
CA LEU A 144 -14.84 19.80 1.56
C LEU A 144 -14.71 21.06 2.40
N LYS A 145 -15.81 21.80 2.47
CA LYS A 145 -16.00 22.76 3.56
C LYS A 145 -16.09 21.95 4.86
N ALA A 146 -15.62 22.51 5.95
CA ALA A 146 -15.76 21.90 7.28
C ALA A 146 -17.23 21.44 7.56
N ASP A 147 -18.21 22.15 7.03
CA ASP A 147 -19.64 21.86 7.13
C ASP A 147 -20.12 20.68 6.27
N SER A 148 -19.31 20.23 5.33
CA SER A 148 -19.57 19.07 4.47
C SER A 148 -18.77 17.85 4.87
N LEU A 149 -18.10 17.91 6.02
CA LEU A 149 -17.57 16.74 6.68
C LEU A 149 -18.63 15.69 6.71
N TYR A 150 -18.32 14.60 6.03
CA TYR A 150 -19.22 13.53 5.84
C TYR A 150 -19.60 12.97 7.21
N THR A 151 -20.80 13.25 7.64
CA THR A 151 -21.35 12.54 8.77
C THR A 151 -21.93 11.23 8.25
N LEU A 152 -21.54 10.11 8.83
CA LEU A 152 -22.09 8.79 8.54
C LEU A 152 -23.63 8.73 8.55
N LYS A 153 -24.27 9.72 9.21
CA LYS A 153 -25.71 9.88 9.23
C LYS A 153 -26.33 10.24 7.87
N LYS A 154 -25.53 10.71 6.90
CA LYS A 154 -26.01 11.08 5.56
C LYS A 154 -24.98 10.68 4.48
N PRO A 155 -24.80 9.36 4.25
CA PRO A 155 -23.88 8.87 3.23
C PRO A 155 -24.27 9.32 1.82
N SER A 156 -23.26 9.63 0.98
CA SER A 156 -23.49 9.98 -0.42
C SER A 156 -24.28 8.89 -1.14
N HIS A 157 -24.94 9.25 -2.23
CA HIS A 157 -25.68 8.28 -3.05
C HIS A 157 -24.75 7.15 -3.54
N LYS A 158 -23.59 7.50 -4.06
CA LYS A 158 -22.58 6.56 -4.54
C LYS A 158 -22.05 5.65 -3.42
N PHE A 159 -21.87 6.18 -2.20
CA PHE A 159 -21.48 5.37 -1.06
C PHE A 159 -22.58 4.37 -0.69
N LYS A 160 -23.85 4.80 -0.68
CA LYS A 160 -25.00 3.91 -0.41
C LYS A 160 -25.14 2.80 -1.43
N GLU A 161 -24.96 3.11 -2.71
CA GLU A 161 -25.01 2.13 -3.79
C GLU A 161 -23.88 1.10 -3.69
N ASN A 162 -22.67 1.54 -3.36
CA ASN A 162 -21.51 0.69 -3.29
C ASN A 162 -21.36 -0.07 -1.97
N HIS A 163 -22.02 0.40 -0.90
CA HIS A 163 -21.89 -0.14 0.45
C HIS A 163 -23.22 -0.27 1.20
N PRO A 164 -24.22 -0.99 0.65
CA PRO A 164 -25.56 -1.06 1.25
C PRO A 164 -25.54 -1.68 2.65
N HIS A 165 -24.78 -2.77 2.86
CA HIS A 165 -24.65 -3.43 4.14
C HIS A 165 -23.97 -2.54 5.19
N LEU A 166 -22.91 -1.82 4.81
CA LEU A 166 -22.24 -0.89 5.70
C LEU A 166 -23.16 0.28 6.08
N CYS A 167 -24.01 0.76 5.16
CA CYS A 167 -25.01 1.76 5.46
C CYS A 167 -26.05 1.24 6.46
N ALA A 168 -26.49 -0.01 6.33
CA ALA A 168 -27.39 -0.65 7.28
C ALA A 168 -26.78 -0.73 8.70
N LEU A 169 -25.48 -1.01 8.81
CA LEU A 169 -24.76 -0.99 10.09
C LEU A 169 -24.71 0.40 10.70
N ILE A 170 -24.42 1.42 9.89
CA ILE A 170 -24.32 2.82 10.33
C ILE A 170 -25.66 3.34 10.82
N ASN A 171 -26.75 2.94 10.18
CA ASN A 171 -28.11 3.33 10.55
C ASN A 171 -28.70 2.50 11.69
N ASN A 172 -27.90 1.61 12.33
CA ASN A 172 -28.36 0.63 13.33
C ASN A 172 -29.44 -0.34 12.81
N GLU A 173 -29.50 -0.55 11.49
CA GLU A 173 -30.41 -1.50 10.85
C GLU A 173 -29.86 -2.94 10.90
N SER A 174 -28.58 -3.11 11.28
CA SER A 174 -27.90 -4.38 11.40
C SER A 174 -27.20 -4.52 12.74
N ASP A 175 -27.42 -5.67 13.40
CA ASP A 175 -26.82 -6.00 14.69
C ASP A 175 -25.38 -6.51 14.50
N PRO A 176 -24.34 -5.81 15.01
CA PRO A 176 -22.95 -6.24 14.87
C PRO A 176 -22.65 -7.60 15.55
N LEU A 177 -23.48 -8.01 16.51
CA LEU A 177 -23.32 -9.30 17.20
C LEU A 177 -23.72 -10.49 16.32
N LYS A 178 -24.55 -10.28 15.30
CA LYS A 178 -25.04 -11.33 14.37
C LYS A 178 -24.13 -11.52 13.16
N ARG A 179 -23.01 -10.80 13.07
CA ARG A 179 -22.05 -10.95 11.97
C ARG A 179 -21.31 -12.27 12.06
N GLY A 180 -20.81 -12.74 10.90
CA GLY A 180 -19.90 -13.87 10.82
C GLY A 180 -18.63 -13.64 11.65
N PHE A 181 -17.87 -14.68 11.89
CA PHE A 181 -16.71 -14.62 12.78
C PHE A 181 -15.61 -13.71 12.22
N ALA A 182 -14.90 -14.13 11.20
CA ALA A 182 -13.77 -13.37 10.65
C ALA A 182 -13.70 -13.43 9.13
N SER A 183 -13.08 -12.41 8.54
CA SER A 183 -12.84 -12.29 7.10
C SER A 183 -11.37 -12.12 6.78
N PHE A 184 -11.00 -12.49 5.54
CA PHE A 184 -9.66 -12.36 5.00
C PHE A 184 -9.71 -12.05 3.51
N VAL A 185 -9.02 -11.00 3.06
CA VAL A 185 -8.93 -10.65 1.64
C VAL A 185 -7.49 -10.31 1.28
N ALA A 186 -6.83 -11.21 0.57
CA ALA A 186 -5.47 -11.02 0.07
C ALA A 186 -5.29 -11.60 -1.34
N SER A 187 -4.38 -11.00 -2.11
CA SER A 187 -3.98 -11.46 -3.46
C SER A 187 -2.54 -11.97 -3.52
N ASN A 188 -1.65 -11.50 -2.65
CA ASN A 188 -0.28 -11.97 -2.59
C ASN A 188 -0.18 -13.22 -1.72
N ALA A 189 0.21 -14.36 -2.30
CA ALA A 189 0.39 -15.61 -1.55
C ALA A 189 1.71 -15.66 -0.76
N ASN A 190 2.65 -14.76 -1.06
CA ASN A 190 4.00 -14.77 -0.51
C ASN A 190 4.10 -14.01 0.82
N ALA A 191 3.33 -14.45 1.82
CA ALA A 191 3.30 -13.86 3.17
C ALA A 191 3.14 -15.00 4.21
N PRO A 192 4.24 -15.66 4.59
CA PRO A 192 4.21 -16.89 5.37
C PRO A 192 3.58 -16.72 6.75
N VAL A 193 3.89 -15.64 7.47
CA VAL A 193 3.34 -15.35 8.82
C VAL A 193 1.82 -15.18 8.74
N ARG A 194 1.33 -14.40 7.79
CA ARG A 194 -0.10 -14.21 7.55
C ARG A 194 -0.82 -15.50 7.23
N ASN A 195 -0.22 -16.32 6.37
CA ASN A 195 -0.82 -17.59 5.97
C ASN A 195 -0.86 -18.58 7.14
N ALA A 196 0.19 -18.63 7.98
CA ALA A 196 0.22 -19.48 9.17
C ALA A 196 -0.84 -19.05 10.20
N PHE A 197 -0.99 -17.76 10.45
CA PHE A 197 -2.01 -17.25 11.36
C PHE A 197 -3.43 -17.53 10.85
N TYR A 198 -3.66 -17.36 9.53
CA TYR A 198 -4.93 -17.69 8.92
C TYR A 198 -5.32 -19.16 9.18
N GLU A 199 -4.38 -20.12 8.94
CA GLU A 199 -4.64 -21.54 9.18
C GLU A 199 -4.94 -21.82 10.65
N ALA A 200 -4.18 -21.24 11.58
CA ALA A 200 -4.39 -21.40 13.00
C ALA A 200 -5.77 -20.87 13.43
N LEU A 201 -6.15 -19.67 13.00
CA LEU A 201 -7.46 -19.08 13.32
C LEU A 201 -8.61 -19.86 12.67
N ASN A 202 -8.46 -20.26 11.38
CA ASN A 202 -9.48 -21.00 10.63
C ASN A 202 -9.71 -22.41 11.18
N SER A 203 -8.74 -23.00 11.89
CA SER A 203 -8.92 -24.28 12.56
C SER A 203 -9.86 -24.21 13.77
N ILE A 204 -10.07 -23.02 14.33
CA ILE A 204 -10.94 -22.79 15.48
C ILE A 204 -12.36 -22.47 15.04
N GLU A 205 -12.50 -21.51 14.12
CA GLU A 205 -13.77 -21.12 13.54
C GLU A 205 -13.55 -20.63 12.09
N PRO A 206 -14.44 -20.98 11.13
CA PRO A 206 -14.24 -20.68 9.73
C PRO A 206 -14.00 -19.20 9.45
N VAL A 207 -12.90 -18.89 8.76
CA VAL A 207 -12.53 -17.55 8.28
C VAL A 207 -12.92 -17.43 6.82
N ALA A 208 -13.81 -16.50 6.49
CA ALA A 208 -14.27 -16.27 5.14
C ALA A 208 -13.18 -15.59 4.27
N GLY A 209 -12.74 -16.27 3.22
CA GLY A 209 -11.73 -15.80 2.29
C GLY A 209 -12.33 -15.21 1.02
N GLY A 210 -12.18 -13.90 0.79
CA GLY A 210 -12.76 -13.21 -0.38
C GLY A 210 -11.75 -12.78 -1.45
N GLY A 211 -10.45 -13.02 -1.25
CA GLY A 211 -9.38 -12.71 -2.21
C GLY A 211 -8.95 -13.92 -3.05
N SER A 212 -7.86 -13.79 -3.81
CA SER A 212 -7.29 -14.93 -4.57
C SER A 212 -6.51 -15.91 -3.70
N VAL A 213 -6.13 -15.52 -2.49
CA VAL A 213 -5.46 -16.35 -1.48
C VAL A 213 -6.49 -16.81 -0.47
N LYS A 214 -6.49 -18.12 -0.14
CA LYS A 214 -7.44 -18.72 0.82
C LYS A 214 -8.91 -18.42 0.49
N ASN A 215 -9.25 -18.43 -0.78
CA ASN A 215 -10.60 -18.14 -1.25
C ASN A 215 -11.59 -19.25 -0.83
N THR A 216 -12.64 -18.89 -0.10
CA THR A 216 -13.70 -19.79 0.34
C THR A 216 -15.01 -19.61 -0.43
N LEU A 217 -15.10 -18.55 -1.26
CA LEU A 217 -16.32 -18.17 -1.97
C LEU A 217 -16.38 -18.71 -3.40
N GLY A 218 -15.24 -19.14 -3.97
CA GLY A 218 -15.14 -19.54 -5.37
C GLY A 218 -15.01 -18.34 -6.35
N TYR A 219 -15.05 -17.11 -5.86
CA TYR A 219 -14.83 -15.90 -6.65
C TYR A 219 -14.17 -14.81 -5.81
N ASN A 220 -13.49 -13.86 -6.45
CA ASN A 220 -12.93 -12.71 -5.77
C ASN A 220 -14.00 -11.65 -5.52
N VAL A 221 -14.06 -11.12 -4.29
CA VAL A 221 -15.03 -10.07 -3.95
C VAL A 221 -14.74 -8.77 -4.72
N LYS A 222 -15.78 -8.17 -5.28
CA LYS A 222 -15.68 -6.92 -6.04
C LYS A 222 -15.64 -5.70 -5.11
N ASN A 223 -16.40 -5.75 -4.03
CA ASN A 223 -16.48 -4.69 -3.03
C ASN A 223 -15.93 -5.20 -1.71
N LYS A 224 -14.65 -4.92 -1.45
CA LYS A 224 -13.93 -5.39 -0.27
C LYS A 224 -14.60 -4.91 1.03
N ASN A 225 -14.87 -3.60 1.14
CA ASN A 225 -15.43 -3.04 2.37
C ASN A 225 -16.83 -3.61 2.68
N GLU A 226 -17.67 -3.81 1.67
CA GLU A 226 -18.99 -4.44 1.82
C GLU A 226 -18.87 -5.88 2.31
N PHE A 227 -17.92 -6.63 1.77
CA PHE A 227 -17.68 -8.00 2.21
C PHE A 227 -17.18 -8.04 3.67
N LEU A 228 -16.17 -7.22 4.01
CA LEU A 228 -15.60 -7.20 5.36
C LEU A 228 -16.66 -6.82 6.42
N SER A 229 -17.58 -5.90 6.11
CA SER A 229 -18.60 -5.41 7.05
C SER A 229 -19.57 -6.48 7.53
N GLN A 230 -19.59 -7.65 6.89
CA GLN A 230 -20.41 -8.80 7.28
C GLN A 230 -19.79 -9.63 8.41
N TYR A 231 -18.58 -9.32 8.85
CA TYR A 231 -17.82 -10.08 9.84
C TYR A 231 -17.42 -9.23 11.03
N LYS A 232 -17.23 -9.89 12.19
CA LYS A 232 -16.81 -9.23 13.43
C LYS A 232 -15.35 -8.78 13.37
N PHE A 233 -14.50 -9.62 12.77
CA PHE A 233 -13.05 -9.42 12.69
C PHE A 233 -12.57 -9.45 11.23
N ASN A 234 -11.46 -8.74 10.96
CA ASN A 234 -10.75 -8.86 9.69
C ASN A 234 -9.24 -9.06 9.92
N LEU A 235 -8.65 -10.05 9.25
CA LEU A 235 -7.20 -10.26 9.28
C LEU A 235 -6.50 -9.18 8.44
N CYS A 236 -5.82 -8.26 9.14
CA CYS A 236 -5.12 -7.10 8.58
C CYS A 236 -3.60 -7.27 8.65
N PHE A 237 -3.11 -8.44 8.21
CA PHE A 237 -1.68 -8.74 8.21
C PHE A 237 -0.98 -8.11 7.01
N GLU A 238 0.10 -7.40 7.25
CA GLU A 238 0.98 -6.94 6.19
C GLU A 238 1.70 -8.11 5.49
N ASN A 239 2.30 -7.86 4.33
CA ASN A 239 3.04 -8.91 3.62
C ASN A 239 4.34 -9.29 4.34
N SER A 240 4.95 -8.33 5.02
CA SER A 240 6.18 -8.47 5.79
C SER A 240 6.17 -7.51 6.98
N GLN A 241 7.06 -7.76 7.95
CA GLN A 241 7.24 -6.90 9.11
C GLN A 241 8.15 -5.73 8.77
N GLY A 242 7.81 -4.52 9.25
CA GLY A 242 8.64 -3.32 9.15
C GLY A 242 8.13 -2.22 10.08
N TYR A 243 9.04 -1.52 10.78
CA TYR A 243 8.67 -0.41 11.64
C TYR A 243 8.05 0.72 10.81
N GLY A 244 6.87 1.19 11.21
CA GLY A 244 6.12 2.21 10.48
C GLY A 244 5.40 1.71 9.23
N TYR A 245 5.65 0.47 8.78
CA TYR A 245 4.99 -0.11 7.61
C TYR A 245 3.55 -0.51 7.92
N VAL A 246 2.65 0.44 7.79
CA VAL A 246 1.20 0.28 8.00
C VAL A 246 0.47 0.76 6.75
N THR A 247 -0.24 -0.15 6.09
CA THR A 247 -0.88 0.08 4.80
C THR A 247 -2.41 0.26 4.91
N GLU A 248 -3.10 0.12 3.79
CA GLU A 248 -4.56 0.19 3.71
C GLU A 248 -5.30 -0.89 4.50
N LYS A 249 -4.64 -1.98 4.88
CA LYS A 249 -5.30 -3.17 5.43
C LYS A 249 -6.03 -2.89 6.73
N ILE A 250 -5.40 -2.16 7.65
CA ILE A 250 -6.04 -1.77 8.91
C ILE A 250 -7.17 -0.77 8.66
N LEU A 251 -6.99 0.15 7.68
CA LEU A 251 -8.04 1.09 7.29
C LEU A 251 -9.25 0.37 6.70
N ASP A 252 -9.04 -0.65 5.88
CA ASP A 252 -10.14 -1.42 5.29
C ASP A 252 -11.04 -2.03 6.36
N ALA A 253 -10.46 -2.52 7.46
CA ALA A 253 -11.23 -2.99 8.60
C ALA A 253 -12.01 -1.85 9.27
N TYR A 254 -11.38 -0.73 9.59
CA TYR A 254 -12.06 0.41 10.22
C TYR A 254 -13.17 0.97 9.34
N PHE A 255 -12.94 1.13 8.02
CA PHE A 255 -13.94 1.60 7.07
C PHE A 255 -15.06 0.59 6.82
N SER A 256 -14.86 -0.67 7.16
CA SER A 256 -15.87 -1.73 7.13
C SER A 256 -16.56 -1.93 8.49
N HIS A 257 -16.23 -1.11 9.48
CA HIS A 257 -16.78 -1.21 10.84
C HIS A 257 -16.60 -2.62 11.43
N THR A 258 -15.40 -3.20 11.29
CA THR A 258 -14.99 -4.50 11.81
C THR A 258 -13.69 -4.36 12.60
N ILE A 259 -13.47 -5.20 13.60
CA ILE A 259 -12.27 -5.14 14.44
C ILE A 259 -11.06 -5.68 13.63
N PRO A 260 -9.99 -4.88 13.44
CA PRO A 260 -8.76 -5.37 12.83
C PRO A 260 -8.06 -6.39 13.74
N ILE A 261 -7.59 -7.51 13.18
CA ILE A 261 -6.56 -8.37 13.75
C ILE A 261 -5.28 -8.06 12.99
N TYR A 262 -4.39 -7.29 13.59
CA TYR A 262 -3.24 -6.70 12.91
C TYR A 262 -1.91 -7.36 13.25
N TRP A 263 -1.08 -7.55 12.22
CA TRP A 263 0.33 -7.89 12.32
C TRP A 263 1.09 -7.21 11.17
N GLY A 264 2.27 -6.67 11.45
CA GLY A 264 3.14 -6.00 10.47
C GLY A 264 4.11 -5.06 11.17
N SER A 265 3.73 -3.80 11.37
CA SER A 265 4.56 -2.85 12.11
C SER A 265 4.51 -3.12 13.61
N PRO A 266 5.65 -3.41 14.27
CA PRO A 266 5.69 -3.52 15.73
C PRO A 266 5.33 -2.21 16.45
N SER A 267 5.46 -1.08 15.77
CA SER A 267 5.15 0.26 16.31
C SER A 267 3.75 0.77 15.96
N VAL A 268 2.86 -0.09 15.44
CA VAL A 268 1.50 0.30 15.02
C VAL A 268 0.71 1.05 16.08
N ALA A 269 0.94 0.76 17.37
CA ALA A 269 0.31 1.44 18.50
C ALA A 269 0.68 2.94 18.63
N LYS A 270 1.74 3.41 17.94
CA LYS A 270 2.01 4.85 17.82
C LYS A 270 1.01 5.54 16.89
N ASP A 271 0.65 4.88 15.80
CA ASP A 271 -0.23 5.43 14.77
C ASP A 271 -1.72 5.23 15.09
N PHE A 272 -2.08 4.11 15.75
CA PHE A 272 -3.46 3.73 16.05
C PHE A 272 -3.65 3.40 17.53
N ASN A 273 -4.84 3.70 18.04
CA ASN A 273 -5.20 3.40 19.42
C ASN A 273 -5.25 1.87 19.66
N PRO A 274 -4.40 1.32 20.52
CA PRO A 274 -4.32 -0.12 20.76
C PRO A 274 -5.60 -0.73 21.32
N LYS A 275 -6.53 0.07 21.88
CA LYS A 275 -7.83 -0.40 22.34
C LYS A 275 -8.82 -0.68 21.20
N SER A 276 -8.53 -0.24 19.96
CA SER A 276 -9.45 -0.33 18.82
C SER A 276 -9.19 -1.53 17.90
N PHE A 277 -8.15 -2.33 18.17
CA PHE A 277 -7.77 -3.49 17.35
C PHE A 277 -7.04 -4.55 18.17
N VAL A 278 -6.96 -5.76 17.64
CA VAL A 278 -6.14 -6.83 18.21
C VAL A 278 -4.74 -6.75 17.58
N ASN A 279 -3.75 -6.32 18.36
CA ASN A 279 -2.37 -6.28 17.93
C ASN A 279 -1.68 -7.62 18.22
N VAL A 280 -1.38 -8.42 17.21
CA VAL A 280 -0.76 -9.74 17.37
C VAL A 280 0.64 -9.65 17.97
N HIS A 281 1.31 -8.50 17.85
CA HIS A 281 2.61 -8.27 18.50
C HIS A 281 2.55 -8.16 20.03
N ASP A 282 1.38 -7.97 20.61
CA ASP A 282 1.21 -7.86 22.08
C ASP A 282 1.16 -9.23 22.77
N PHE A 283 1.21 -10.34 22.03
CA PHE A 283 1.13 -11.71 22.50
C PHE A 283 2.44 -12.46 22.24
N ASN A 284 2.77 -13.42 23.10
CA ASN A 284 4.01 -14.20 22.96
C ASN A 284 3.96 -15.18 21.77
N ASN A 285 2.76 -15.61 21.38
CA ASN A 285 2.52 -16.57 20.29
C ASN A 285 1.12 -16.42 19.70
N PHE A 286 0.84 -17.14 18.63
CA PHE A 286 -0.45 -17.10 17.96
C PHE A 286 -1.60 -17.65 18.82
N ASP A 287 -1.34 -18.65 19.64
CA ASP A 287 -2.38 -19.29 20.45
C ASP A 287 -2.95 -18.29 21.46
N GLU A 288 -2.10 -17.51 22.13
CA GLU A 288 -2.53 -16.44 23.04
C GLU A 288 -3.36 -15.36 22.32
N ALA A 289 -2.93 -14.94 21.13
CA ALA A 289 -3.68 -13.98 20.33
C ALA A 289 -5.05 -14.55 19.91
N ILE A 290 -5.09 -15.82 19.50
CA ILE A 290 -6.31 -16.52 19.10
C ILE A 290 -7.27 -16.68 20.29
N ASP A 291 -6.76 -17.02 21.46
CA ASP A 291 -7.56 -17.14 22.68
C ASP A 291 -8.18 -15.79 23.07
N TYR A 292 -7.45 -14.69 22.90
CA TYR A 292 -8.01 -13.36 23.10
C TYR A 292 -9.08 -13.02 22.06
N ILE A 293 -8.92 -13.40 20.80
CA ILE A 293 -9.95 -13.22 19.74
C ILE A 293 -11.21 -14.02 20.08
N LYS A 294 -11.07 -15.27 20.57
CA LYS A 294 -12.19 -16.09 21.03
C LYS A 294 -12.90 -15.43 22.23
N TYR A 295 -12.11 -14.88 23.17
CA TYR A 295 -12.69 -14.13 24.30
C TYR A 295 -13.56 -12.98 23.79
N LEU A 296 -13.05 -12.13 22.89
CA LEU A 296 -13.82 -11.05 22.29
C LEU A 296 -15.06 -11.56 21.54
N HIS A 297 -14.93 -12.68 20.79
CA HIS A 297 -16.02 -13.24 20.01
C HIS A 297 -17.21 -13.67 20.90
N THR A 298 -16.93 -14.19 22.09
CA THR A 298 -17.93 -14.74 23.04
C THR A 298 -18.38 -13.72 24.09
N HIS A 299 -17.62 -12.65 24.36
CA HIS A 299 -17.91 -11.65 25.35
C HIS A 299 -18.45 -10.36 24.72
N LYS A 300 -19.78 -10.26 24.62
CA LYS A 300 -20.50 -9.17 23.93
C LYS A 300 -19.97 -7.77 24.28
N ASN A 301 -19.80 -7.46 25.57
CA ASN A 301 -19.40 -6.11 26.00
C ASN A 301 -17.96 -5.82 25.58
N ALA A 302 -17.02 -6.72 25.79
CA ALA A 302 -15.63 -6.57 25.36
C ALA A 302 -15.50 -6.38 23.83
N TYR A 303 -16.29 -7.12 23.05
CA TYR A 303 -16.35 -6.95 21.60
C TYR A 303 -16.89 -5.56 21.22
N LEU A 304 -17.99 -5.11 21.82
CA LEU A 304 -18.59 -3.82 21.49
C LEU A 304 -17.72 -2.65 21.95
N ASP A 305 -17.08 -2.76 23.12
CA ASP A 305 -16.14 -1.75 23.62
C ASP A 305 -15.00 -1.53 22.63
N MET A 306 -14.36 -2.60 22.15
CA MET A 306 -13.30 -2.51 21.11
C MET A 306 -13.86 -2.03 19.77
N LEU A 307 -15.02 -2.53 19.33
CA LEU A 307 -15.64 -2.16 18.05
C LEU A 307 -15.94 -0.65 17.97
N TYR A 308 -16.36 -0.04 19.06
CA TYR A 308 -16.74 1.37 19.11
C TYR A 308 -15.63 2.29 19.61
N GLU A 309 -14.46 1.74 19.95
CA GLU A 309 -13.30 2.53 20.35
C GLU A 309 -12.82 3.44 19.20
N ASN A 310 -12.26 4.60 19.56
CA ASN A 310 -11.68 5.51 18.59
C ASN A 310 -10.40 4.89 17.97
N PRO A 311 -10.28 4.78 16.65
CA PRO A 311 -9.10 4.20 16.02
C PRO A 311 -7.83 5.05 16.16
N LEU A 312 -7.95 6.36 16.44
CA LEU A 312 -6.81 7.25 16.63
C LEU A 312 -6.47 7.42 18.11
N ASN A 313 -5.19 7.60 18.38
CA ASN A 313 -4.70 7.98 19.69
C ASN A 313 -5.20 9.37 20.09
N THR A 314 -5.32 9.62 21.39
CA THR A 314 -5.59 10.95 21.93
C THR A 314 -4.26 11.67 22.14
N ILE A 315 -4.07 12.77 21.43
CA ILE A 315 -2.91 13.65 21.48
C ILE A 315 -3.41 15.03 21.93
N ASP A 316 -2.90 15.55 23.02
CA ASP A 316 -3.33 16.84 23.59
C ASP A 316 -4.86 16.95 23.77
N GLY A 317 -5.50 15.85 24.19
CA GLY A 317 -6.93 15.78 24.43
C GLY A 317 -7.81 15.63 23.19
N LYS A 318 -7.22 15.47 22.00
CA LYS A 318 -7.94 15.24 20.74
C LYS A 318 -7.46 13.97 20.05
N ALA A 319 -8.38 13.31 19.35
CA ALA A 319 -8.01 12.22 18.47
C ALA A 319 -7.22 12.78 17.26
N GLY A 320 -6.05 12.22 16.98
CA GLY A 320 -5.18 12.74 15.91
C GLY A 320 -4.07 11.78 15.51
N PHE A 321 -3.35 12.16 14.45
CA PHE A 321 -2.17 11.42 14.01
C PHE A 321 -1.00 11.64 14.96
N TYR A 322 -0.19 10.60 15.14
CA TYR A 322 1.00 10.62 16.02
C TYR A 322 1.96 11.80 15.72
N GLN A 323 2.04 12.21 14.47
CA GLN A 323 2.88 13.32 14.04
C GLN A 323 2.08 14.31 13.19
N ASP A 324 2.63 15.52 13.02
CA ASP A 324 2.04 16.51 12.13
C ASP A 324 2.13 16.06 10.66
N LEU A 325 1.00 15.59 10.13
CA LEU A 325 0.78 15.22 8.74
C LEU A 325 -0.01 16.31 7.99
N SER A 326 -0.02 17.54 8.50
CA SER A 326 -0.70 18.63 7.81
C SER A 326 -0.13 18.89 6.42
N PHE A 327 -0.99 19.28 5.51
CA PHE A 327 -0.57 19.68 4.17
C PHE A 327 0.42 20.83 4.21
N GLU A 328 0.30 21.74 5.18
CA GLU A 328 1.26 22.83 5.39
C GLU A 328 2.65 22.27 5.72
N LYS A 329 2.76 21.31 6.62
CA LYS A 329 4.03 20.66 6.96
C LYS A 329 4.69 19.98 5.77
N ILE A 330 3.88 19.25 4.97
CA ILE A 330 4.36 18.57 3.76
C ILE A 330 4.80 19.61 2.71
N LEU A 331 4.03 20.67 2.51
CA LEU A 331 4.39 21.76 1.59
C LEU A 331 5.64 22.52 2.04
N ASP A 332 5.85 22.70 3.34
CA ASP A 332 7.06 23.35 3.88
C ASP A 332 8.29 22.44 3.70
N PHE A 333 8.14 21.13 3.80
CA PHE A 333 9.19 20.16 3.43
C PHE A 333 9.61 20.33 1.96
N PHE A 334 8.64 20.39 1.03
CA PHE A 334 8.95 20.62 -0.38
C PHE A 334 9.55 22.00 -0.63
N LYS A 335 9.12 23.02 0.09
CA LYS A 335 9.72 24.36 0.03
C LYS A 335 11.20 24.29 0.41
N THR A 336 11.54 23.62 1.52
CA THR A 336 12.93 23.42 1.94
C THR A 336 13.76 22.71 0.86
N ILE A 337 13.22 21.67 0.21
CA ILE A 337 13.88 20.98 -0.90
C ILE A 337 14.15 21.93 -2.06
N LEU A 338 13.17 22.75 -2.43
CA LEU A 338 13.29 23.64 -3.59
C LEU A 338 14.24 24.81 -3.34
N GLU A 339 14.31 25.33 -2.12
CA GLU A 339 15.18 26.43 -1.71
C GLU A 339 16.64 25.99 -1.46
N ASN A 340 16.90 24.70 -1.29
CA ASN A 340 18.25 24.18 -1.08
C ASN A 340 18.89 23.79 -2.44
N ASP A 341 19.97 24.45 -2.82
CA ASP A 341 20.68 24.21 -4.09
C ASP A 341 21.57 22.96 -4.07
N THR A 342 21.75 22.32 -2.91
CA THR A 342 22.65 21.17 -2.77
C THR A 342 22.01 19.89 -3.30
N ILE A 343 22.78 19.16 -4.11
CA ILE A 343 22.49 17.79 -4.52
C ILE A 343 23.33 16.85 -3.65
N TYR A 344 22.71 15.89 -2.99
CA TYR A 344 23.33 15.00 -1.99
C TYR A 344 23.59 13.58 -2.52
N HIS A 345 22.90 13.13 -3.56
CA HIS A 345 23.06 11.78 -4.08
C HIS A 345 24.47 11.53 -4.60
N CYS A 346 24.87 10.25 -4.72
CA CYS A 346 26.25 9.86 -4.97
C CYS A 346 26.87 10.44 -6.25
N ASP A 347 26.06 10.68 -7.29
CA ASP A 347 26.56 11.23 -8.57
C ASP A 347 27.14 12.64 -8.45
N ALA A 348 26.75 13.39 -7.43
CA ALA A 348 27.28 14.74 -7.15
C ALA A 348 28.59 14.73 -6.34
N ARG A 349 29.12 13.57 -5.97
CA ARG A 349 30.30 13.41 -5.11
C ARG A 349 31.51 12.86 -5.86
N SER A 350 32.70 13.13 -5.32
CA SER A 350 33.99 12.69 -5.90
C SER A 350 34.09 11.17 -6.11
N TYR A 351 33.38 10.39 -5.31
CA TYR A 351 33.32 8.93 -5.42
C TYR A 351 31.99 8.43 -6.01
N GLY A 352 31.25 9.30 -6.70
CA GLY A 352 29.94 8.97 -7.27
C GLY A 352 29.96 7.80 -8.23
N ALA A 353 31.00 7.71 -9.09
CA ALA A 353 31.19 6.58 -9.99
C ALA A 353 31.33 5.26 -9.23
N LEU A 354 32.16 5.21 -8.17
CA LEU A 354 32.34 4.02 -7.34
C LEU A 354 31.03 3.59 -6.66
N HIS A 355 30.28 4.55 -6.11
CA HIS A 355 28.98 4.24 -5.51
C HIS A 355 27.97 3.75 -6.53
N ARG A 356 27.99 4.27 -7.76
CA ARG A 356 27.16 3.81 -8.86
C ARG A 356 27.52 2.38 -9.24
N ASP A 357 28.80 2.09 -9.40
CA ASP A 357 29.32 0.77 -9.75
C ASP A 357 28.98 -0.27 -8.68
N LEU A 358 29.00 0.10 -7.39
CA LEU A 358 28.59 -0.76 -6.28
C LEU A 358 27.07 -1.02 -6.23
N ASN A 359 26.26 -0.09 -6.69
CA ASN A 359 24.79 -0.25 -6.74
C ASN A 359 24.30 -0.85 -8.07
N GLU A 360 25.08 -0.77 -9.14
CA GLU A 360 24.73 -1.31 -10.46
C GLU A 360 24.47 -2.83 -10.45
N PRO A 361 25.22 -3.68 -9.70
CA PRO A 361 24.90 -5.10 -9.58
C PRO A 361 23.54 -5.38 -8.91
N LEU A 362 23.13 -4.57 -7.94
CA LEU A 362 21.81 -4.68 -7.31
C LEU A 362 20.69 -4.34 -8.31
N VAL A 363 20.92 -3.30 -9.11
CA VAL A 363 20.03 -2.89 -10.21
C VAL A 363 19.97 -3.98 -11.27
N SER A 364 21.09 -4.61 -11.63
CA SER A 364 21.11 -5.69 -12.63
C SER A 364 20.42 -6.97 -12.16
N VAL A 365 20.40 -7.24 -10.86
CA VAL A 365 19.65 -8.38 -10.30
C VAL A 365 18.15 -8.17 -10.43
N ASP A 366 17.68 -6.95 -10.26
CA ASP A 366 16.25 -6.63 -10.39
C ASP A 366 15.82 -6.63 -11.86
N ASP A 367 16.63 -6.11 -12.77
CA ASP A 367 16.42 -6.25 -14.23
C ASP A 367 16.32 -7.73 -14.63
N LEU A 368 17.19 -8.58 -14.11
CA LEU A 368 17.17 -10.03 -14.36
C LEU A 368 15.94 -10.73 -13.74
N ARG A 369 15.45 -10.24 -12.60
CA ARG A 369 14.20 -10.74 -12.00
C ARG A 369 12.99 -10.37 -12.84
N GLU A 370 12.96 -9.15 -13.37
CA GLU A 370 11.90 -8.69 -14.27
C GLU A 370 11.91 -9.49 -15.59
N GLU A 371 13.07 -9.66 -16.21
CA GLU A 371 13.23 -10.49 -17.40
C GLU A 371 12.80 -11.95 -17.14
N LEU A 372 13.15 -12.49 -15.98
CA LEU A 372 12.71 -13.82 -15.56
C LEU A 372 11.18 -13.89 -15.35
N ALA A 373 10.56 -12.83 -14.86
CA ALA A 373 9.11 -12.76 -14.68
C ALA A 373 8.39 -12.71 -16.04
N LEU A 374 8.89 -11.92 -16.98
CA LEU A 374 8.41 -11.87 -18.37
C LEU A 374 8.54 -13.24 -19.05
N LEU A 375 9.72 -13.86 -18.99
CA LEU A 375 9.96 -15.19 -19.54
C LEU A 375 9.05 -16.26 -18.92
N LYS A 376 8.74 -16.18 -17.65
CA LYS A 376 7.77 -17.08 -17.00
C LYS A 376 6.34 -16.89 -17.52
N THR A 377 5.97 -15.65 -17.80
CA THR A 377 4.67 -15.31 -18.37
C THR A 377 4.55 -15.82 -19.80
N ASP A 378 5.57 -15.57 -20.61
CA ASP A 378 5.65 -16.06 -21.99
C ASP A 378 5.64 -17.59 -22.05
N TYR A 379 6.38 -18.25 -21.16
CA TYR A 379 6.34 -19.72 -21.02
C TYR A 379 4.96 -20.24 -20.67
N LYS A 380 4.25 -19.56 -19.77
CA LYS A 380 2.88 -19.95 -19.39
C LYS A 380 1.90 -19.81 -20.56
N ASN A 381 2.03 -18.73 -21.32
CA ASN A 381 1.22 -18.47 -22.50
C ASN A 381 1.51 -19.51 -23.59
N LEU A 382 2.79 -19.74 -23.90
CA LEU A 382 3.22 -20.75 -24.88
C LEU A 382 2.77 -22.17 -24.49
N LYS A 383 2.81 -22.48 -23.20
CA LYS A 383 2.31 -23.78 -22.68
C LYS A 383 0.81 -23.91 -22.89
N SER A 384 0.04 -22.85 -22.62
CA SER A 384 -1.42 -22.82 -22.84
C SER A 384 -1.77 -23.00 -24.33
N ASP A 385 -1.07 -22.28 -25.21
CA ASP A 385 -1.25 -22.39 -26.65
C ASP A 385 -0.87 -23.80 -27.19
N TYR A 386 0.20 -24.36 -26.65
CA TYR A 386 0.61 -25.74 -26.97
C TYR A 386 -0.47 -26.77 -26.52
N GLU A 387 -1.01 -26.63 -25.34
CA GLU A 387 -2.09 -27.49 -24.83
C GLU A 387 -3.35 -27.36 -25.70
N ARG A 388 -3.68 -26.15 -26.15
CA ARG A 388 -4.79 -25.86 -27.07
C ARG A 388 -4.57 -26.48 -28.47
N LEU A 389 -3.33 -26.40 -28.99
CA LEU A 389 -2.96 -27.07 -30.24
C LEU A 389 -3.06 -28.61 -30.13
N LEU A 390 -2.66 -29.18 -28.98
CA LEU A 390 -2.79 -30.62 -28.75
C LEU A 390 -4.25 -31.07 -28.71
N GLN A 391 -5.15 -30.27 -28.15
CA GLN A 391 -6.59 -30.59 -28.11
C GLN A 391 -7.23 -30.57 -29.51
N ASN A 392 -6.74 -29.68 -30.38
CA ASN A 392 -7.29 -29.49 -31.74
C ASN A 392 -6.55 -30.29 -32.83
N ALA A 393 -5.47 -31.00 -32.48
CA ALA A 393 -4.66 -31.74 -33.44
C ALA A 393 -5.26 -33.11 -33.78
N SER A 394 -5.09 -33.50 -35.02
CA SER A 394 -5.46 -34.88 -35.46
C SER A 394 -4.68 -35.96 -34.64
N PRO A 395 -5.22 -37.19 -34.51
CA PRO A 395 -4.57 -38.24 -33.69
C PRO A 395 -3.09 -38.49 -34.03
N LEU A 396 -2.71 -38.41 -35.30
CA LEU A 396 -1.33 -38.61 -35.74
C LEU A 396 -0.40 -37.43 -35.37
N LEU A 397 -0.90 -36.18 -35.46
CA LEU A 397 -0.17 -35.00 -35.09
C LEU A 397 -0.01 -34.89 -33.55
N SER A 398 -1.03 -35.31 -32.82
CA SER A 398 -0.97 -35.33 -31.35
C SER A 398 0.05 -36.34 -30.82
N LEU A 399 0.27 -37.44 -31.54
CA LEU A 399 1.27 -38.46 -31.17
C LEU A 399 2.71 -37.90 -31.35
N SER A 400 2.99 -37.23 -32.47
CA SER A 400 4.30 -36.62 -32.73
C SER A 400 4.63 -35.52 -31.70
N LEU A 401 3.64 -34.68 -31.33
CA LEU A 401 3.76 -33.64 -30.32
C LEU A 401 3.98 -34.20 -28.91
N ARG A 402 3.33 -35.36 -28.57
CA ARG A 402 3.56 -36.05 -27.30
C ARG A 402 4.96 -36.67 -27.21
N ILE A 403 5.54 -37.14 -28.33
CA ILE A 403 6.93 -37.59 -28.39
C ILE A 403 7.89 -36.45 -28.16
N SER A 404 7.66 -35.28 -28.80
CA SER A 404 8.46 -34.06 -28.59
C SER A 404 8.39 -33.59 -27.13
N ARG A 405 7.22 -33.71 -26.49
CA ARG A 405 7.05 -33.39 -25.04
C ARG A 405 7.89 -34.32 -24.15
N ARG A 406 7.95 -35.62 -24.45
CA ARG A 406 8.81 -36.57 -23.71
C ARG A 406 10.30 -36.25 -23.84
N ILE A 407 10.73 -35.80 -25.01
CA ILE A 407 12.12 -35.39 -25.24
C ILE A 407 12.40 -34.12 -24.44
N TYR A 408 11.51 -33.14 -24.45
CA TYR A 408 11.64 -31.89 -23.69
C TYR A 408 11.67 -32.13 -22.16
N GLN A 409 10.80 -33.01 -21.66
CA GLN A 409 10.80 -33.36 -20.22
C GLN A 409 12.09 -34.07 -19.77
N LYS A 410 12.76 -34.80 -20.66
CA LYS A 410 14.08 -35.41 -20.39
C LYS A 410 15.21 -34.38 -20.37
N SER A 411 15.07 -33.23 -21.06
CA SER A 411 16.04 -32.13 -21.02
C SER A 411 15.83 -31.14 -19.86
N LEU A 412 14.68 -31.18 -19.20
CA LEU A 412 14.36 -30.34 -18.06
C LEU A 412 15.33 -30.45 -16.86
N PRO A 413 15.87 -31.65 -16.51
CA PRO A 413 16.88 -31.78 -15.46
C PRO A 413 18.16 -31.05 -15.77
N LEU A 414 18.55 -30.97 -17.05
CA LEU A 414 19.74 -30.23 -17.49
C LEU A 414 19.56 -28.72 -17.32
N LEU A 415 18.39 -28.21 -17.66
CA LEU A 415 18.02 -26.78 -17.44
C LEU A 415 17.93 -26.46 -15.94
N CYS A 416 17.45 -27.39 -15.11
CA CYS A 416 17.46 -27.24 -13.65
C CYS A 416 18.88 -27.29 -13.05
N ALA A 417 19.80 -28.06 -13.65
CA ALA A 417 21.20 -28.11 -13.23
C ALA A 417 21.93 -26.81 -13.57
N ILE A 418 21.69 -26.24 -14.75
CA ILE A 418 22.18 -24.92 -15.16
C ILE A 418 21.64 -23.84 -14.19
N ARG A 419 20.37 -23.91 -13.81
CA ARG A 419 19.78 -22.99 -12.84
C ARG A 419 20.39 -23.08 -11.43
N ARG A 420 20.86 -24.26 -10.99
CA ARG A 420 21.59 -24.41 -9.73
C ARG A 420 23.01 -23.86 -9.79
N TRP A 421 23.62 -23.90 -10.96
CA TRP A 421 24.97 -23.37 -11.17
C TRP A 421 24.98 -21.83 -11.22
N VAL A 422 23.96 -21.21 -11.82
CA VAL A 422 23.77 -19.75 -11.85
C VAL A 422 23.36 -19.19 -10.47
N LYS A 423 22.91 -20.04 -9.53
CA LYS A 423 22.55 -19.65 -8.16
C LYS A 423 23.68 -19.77 -7.14
N LYS A 424 24.84 -20.26 -7.53
CA LYS A 424 26.08 -20.22 -6.76
C LYS A 424 26.97 -19.06 -7.23
#